data_02798f2e69b2ec4970a2555612663c24
#
_entry.id   02798f2e69b2ec4970a2555612663c24
#
_cell.length_a   1.000
_cell.length_b   1.000
_cell.length_c   1.000
_cell.angle_alpha   90.00
_cell.angle_beta   90.00
_cell.angle_gamma   90.00
#
_symmetry.space_group_name_H-M   'P 1'
#
loop_
_entity.id
_entity.type
_entity.pdbx_description
1 polymer ?
#
loop_
_entity_poly.entity_id
_entity_poly.type
_entity_poly.pdbx_seq_one_letter_code
_entity_poly.pdbx_strand_id
1 'polypeptide(L)'
;QNGLSTFMNYCFACHSMQYARYERAATDLEIPKNIFEENLLVGDTKIGQLMSISMSTDQAKLWFGNPPPDLTLSARLRGPDWLYSYLRGFYVDPKRPYGVNNVVFKDVGMPHVLAGLQGVCAEAPHLGVEPVVDPLSGNIVKQSGCNEFVSEGVLSPKEYNTVVYDL
;
A
#
# COMPACT_ATOMS: atom_id res chain seq x y z
N GLN A 1 -5.28 2.29 14.48
CA GLN A 1 -5.02 3.74 14.33
C GLN A 1 -3.84 4.00 13.40
N ASN A 2 -2.73 3.25 13.51
CA ASN A 2 -1.55 3.40 12.64
C ASN A 2 -1.88 3.17 11.16
N GLY A 3 -2.67 2.13 10.85
CA GLY A 3 -3.09 1.83 9.49
C GLY A 3 -3.88 2.97 8.85
N LEU A 4 -4.81 3.60 9.58
CA LEU A 4 -5.52 4.76 9.06
C LEU A 4 -4.58 5.94 8.78
N SER A 5 -3.63 6.22 9.67
CA SER A 5 -2.62 7.26 9.45
C SER A 5 -1.78 6.97 8.20
N THR A 6 -1.33 5.72 8.05
CA THR A 6 -0.60 5.28 6.84
C THR A 6 -1.46 5.41 5.59
N PHE A 7 -2.72 5.00 5.64
CA PHE A 7 -3.65 5.14 4.52
C PHE A 7 -3.83 6.61 4.11
N MET A 8 -4.08 7.50 5.06
CA MET A 8 -4.27 8.93 4.79
C MET A 8 -3.02 9.57 4.17
N ASN A 9 -1.84 9.19 4.63
CA ASN A 9 -0.58 9.78 4.16
C ASN A 9 -0.07 9.22 2.83
N TYR A 10 -0.33 7.94 2.51
CA TYR A 10 0.27 7.28 1.35
C TYR A 10 -0.73 6.86 0.28
N CYS A 11 -2.00 6.60 0.64
CA CYS A 11 -2.98 6.03 -0.28
C CYS A 11 -4.05 7.04 -0.68
N PHE A 12 -4.51 7.87 0.25
CA PHE A 12 -5.67 8.72 0.09
C PHE A 12 -5.48 9.88 -0.90
N ALA A 13 -4.26 10.20 -1.29
CA ALA A 13 -4.02 11.18 -2.36
C ALA A 13 -4.51 10.68 -3.74
N CYS A 14 -4.53 9.36 -3.95
CA CYS A 14 -4.89 8.74 -5.22
C CYS A 14 -6.15 7.87 -5.15
N HIS A 15 -6.48 7.32 -3.97
CA HIS A 15 -7.57 6.38 -3.80
C HIS A 15 -8.65 6.92 -2.87
N SER A 16 -9.86 7.06 -3.37
CA SER A 16 -11.03 7.32 -2.52
C SER A 16 -11.50 6.05 -1.79
N MET A 17 -12.20 6.26 -0.69
CA MET A 17 -13.13 5.31 -0.08
C MET A 17 -14.53 5.95 -0.09
N GLN A 18 -15.08 6.17 -1.30
CA GLN A 18 -16.22 7.04 -1.54
C GLN A 18 -17.54 6.58 -0.91
N TYR A 19 -17.60 5.36 -0.38
CA TYR A 19 -18.77 4.85 0.35
C TYR A 19 -18.53 4.79 1.87
N ALA A 20 -17.34 5.21 2.34
CA ALA A 20 -17.05 5.38 3.74
C ALA A 20 -17.13 6.86 4.16
N ARG A 21 -17.44 7.12 5.42
CA ARG A 21 -17.39 8.46 6.03
C ARG A 21 -16.23 8.54 7.01
N TYR A 22 -15.60 9.70 7.11
CA TYR A 22 -14.56 9.93 8.12
C TYR A 22 -15.06 9.66 9.54
N GLU A 23 -16.30 10.08 9.85
CA GLU A 23 -16.92 9.84 11.17
C GLU A 23 -17.04 8.35 11.49
N ARG A 24 -17.33 7.50 10.48
CA ARG A 24 -17.38 6.06 10.66
C ARG A 24 -16.00 5.48 10.96
N ALA A 25 -14.97 5.91 10.24
CA ALA A 25 -13.60 5.51 10.50
C ALA A 25 -13.14 5.93 11.90
N ALA A 26 -13.46 7.16 12.33
CA ALA A 26 -13.16 7.65 13.67
C ALA A 26 -13.83 6.78 14.74
N THR A 27 -15.12 6.46 14.57
CA THR A 27 -15.90 5.65 15.53
C THR A 27 -15.37 4.22 15.61
N ASP A 28 -15.14 3.56 14.49
CA ASP A 28 -14.72 2.15 14.44
C ASP A 28 -13.29 1.96 15.00
N LEU A 29 -12.45 2.99 14.90
CA LEU A 29 -11.08 2.98 15.41
C LEU A 29 -10.95 3.63 16.80
N GLU A 30 -12.06 3.99 17.42
CA GLU A 30 -12.11 4.63 18.74
C GLU A 30 -11.21 5.89 18.83
N ILE A 31 -11.17 6.68 17.74
CA ILE A 31 -10.42 7.93 17.69
C ILE A 31 -11.37 9.05 18.11
N PRO A 32 -11.04 9.85 19.15
CA PRO A 32 -11.85 11.00 19.54
C PRO A 32 -12.05 11.95 18.35
N LYS A 33 -13.29 12.44 18.18
CA LYS A 33 -13.68 13.24 17.01
C LYS A 33 -12.80 14.47 16.81
N ASN A 34 -12.50 15.19 17.88
CA ASN A 34 -11.62 16.37 17.83
C ASN A 34 -10.20 16.03 17.37
N ILE A 35 -9.66 14.89 17.85
CA ILE A 35 -8.32 14.41 17.43
C ILE A 35 -8.32 14.01 15.95
N PHE A 36 -9.39 13.36 15.49
CA PHE A 36 -9.55 13.01 14.08
C PHE A 36 -9.62 14.25 13.20
N GLU A 37 -10.44 15.24 13.58
CA GLU A 37 -10.63 16.48 12.84
C GLU A 37 -9.33 17.29 12.75
N GLU A 38 -8.58 17.40 13.84
CA GLU A 38 -7.34 18.17 13.89
C GLU A 38 -6.17 17.54 13.12
N ASN A 39 -6.12 16.20 13.02
CA ASN A 39 -4.92 15.51 12.52
C ASN A 39 -5.12 14.78 11.19
N LEU A 40 -6.36 14.45 10.81
CA LEU A 40 -6.63 13.60 9.63
C LEU A 40 -7.52 14.27 8.58
N LEU A 41 -8.19 15.38 8.90
CA LEU A 41 -8.94 16.14 7.93
C LEU A 41 -8.08 17.26 7.34
N VAL A 42 -8.23 17.49 6.05
CA VAL A 42 -7.46 18.53 5.33
C VAL A 42 -8.41 19.63 4.84
N GLY A 43 -8.01 20.88 5.04
CA GLY A 43 -8.77 22.06 4.60
C GLY A 43 -10.13 22.15 5.28
N ASP A 44 -11.18 22.46 4.52
CA ASP A 44 -12.55 22.63 5.01
C ASP A 44 -13.36 21.32 5.09
N THR A 45 -12.69 20.17 5.03
CA THR A 45 -13.34 18.85 5.08
C THR A 45 -13.99 18.62 6.43
N LYS A 46 -15.26 18.18 6.42
CA LYS A 46 -16.00 17.89 7.65
C LYS A 46 -16.08 16.38 7.89
N ILE A 47 -16.04 15.98 9.15
CA ILE A 47 -16.01 14.57 9.57
C ILE A 47 -17.21 13.76 9.06
N GLY A 48 -18.35 14.36 8.83
CA GLY A 48 -19.54 13.69 8.26
C GLY A 48 -19.46 13.44 6.75
N GLN A 49 -18.45 13.98 6.05
CA GLN A 49 -18.30 13.80 4.60
C GLN A 49 -17.82 12.39 4.24
N LEU A 50 -18.01 12.03 2.98
CA LEU A 50 -17.45 10.81 2.40
C LEU A 50 -15.95 10.97 2.16
N MET A 51 -15.22 9.88 2.27
CA MET A 51 -13.78 9.84 2.06
C MET A 51 -13.45 9.83 0.56
N SER A 52 -13.60 11.00 -0.06
CA SER A 52 -13.37 11.19 -1.50
C SER A 52 -12.19 12.13 -1.73
N ILE A 53 -11.34 11.77 -2.68
CA ILE A 53 -10.22 12.60 -3.14
C ILE A 53 -10.73 13.68 -4.11
N SER A 54 -9.95 14.75 -4.28
CA SER A 54 -10.27 15.84 -5.20
C SER A 54 -9.90 15.55 -6.67
N MET A 55 -9.08 14.53 -6.93
CA MET A 55 -8.70 14.13 -8.29
C MET A 55 -9.90 13.55 -9.04
N SER A 56 -10.26 14.16 -10.17
CA SER A 56 -11.34 13.64 -11.01
C SER A 56 -10.90 12.40 -11.80
N THR A 57 -11.87 11.60 -12.25
CA THR A 57 -11.61 10.42 -13.11
C THR A 57 -10.87 10.79 -14.39
N ASP A 58 -11.17 11.96 -14.99
CA ASP A 58 -10.52 12.40 -16.24
C ASP A 58 -9.07 12.83 -15.98
N GLN A 59 -8.81 13.52 -14.88
CA GLN A 59 -7.44 13.82 -14.45
C GLN A 59 -6.65 12.55 -14.19
N ALA A 60 -7.25 11.58 -13.48
CA ALA A 60 -6.62 10.30 -13.19
C ALA A 60 -6.28 9.51 -14.46
N LYS A 61 -7.18 9.50 -15.47
CA LYS A 61 -6.91 8.88 -16.77
C LYS A 61 -5.75 9.58 -17.50
N LEU A 62 -5.71 10.89 -17.45
CA LEU A 62 -4.63 11.67 -18.10
C LEU A 62 -3.27 11.39 -17.45
N TRP A 63 -3.21 11.30 -16.14
CA TRP A 63 -1.95 11.16 -15.41
C TRP A 63 -1.45 9.72 -15.32
N PHE A 64 -2.36 8.75 -15.18
CA PHE A 64 -2.01 7.34 -14.89
C PHE A 64 -2.42 6.36 -16.01
N GLY A 65 -3.10 6.83 -17.05
CA GLY A 65 -3.71 5.96 -18.07
C GLY A 65 -5.02 5.32 -17.60
N ASN A 66 -4.99 4.69 -16.43
CA ASN A 66 -6.18 4.16 -15.75
C ASN A 66 -6.36 4.85 -14.40
N PRO A 67 -7.60 5.23 -14.03
CA PRO A 67 -7.85 5.83 -12.74
C PRO A 67 -7.60 4.82 -11.61
N PRO A 68 -6.96 5.26 -10.49
CA PRO A 68 -6.84 4.44 -9.30
C PRO A 68 -8.22 3.98 -8.82
N PRO A 69 -8.40 2.71 -8.47
CA PRO A 69 -9.69 2.21 -8.02
C PRO A 69 -10.09 2.79 -6.66
N ASP A 70 -11.39 2.90 -6.42
CA ASP A 70 -11.93 3.14 -5.08
C ASP A 70 -11.63 1.95 -4.17
N LEU A 71 -11.17 2.20 -2.94
CA LEU A 71 -10.73 1.15 -2.03
C LEU A 71 -11.77 0.71 -0.99
N THR A 72 -12.98 1.29 -0.99
CA THR A 72 -14.02 0.99 0.02
C THR A 72 -14.27 -0.51 0.20
N LEU A 73 -14.30 -1.26 -0.89
CA LEU A 73 -14.58 -2.70 -0.87
C LEU A 73 -13.37 -3.58 -1.25
N SER A 74 -12.20 -3.00 -1.40
CA SER A 74 -11.01 -3.73 -1.89
C SER A 74 -10.60 -4.87 -0.96
N ALA A 75 -10.60 -4.65 0.35
CA ALA A 75 -10.29 -5.70 1.33
C ALA A 75 -11.33 -6.82 1.32
N ARG A 76 -12.60 -6.50 1.08
CA ARG A 76 -13.67 -7.50 0.98
C ARG A 76 -13.59 -8.31 -0.31
N LEU A 77 -13.21 -7.66 -1.41
CA LEU A 77 -13.12 -8.29 -2.73
C LEU A 77 -11.88 -9.16 -2.88
N ARG A 78 -10.73 -8.65 -2.45
CA ARG A 78 -9.43 -9.30 -2.63
C ARG A 78 -9.01 -10.16 -1.45
N GLY A 79 -9.46 -9.82 -0.27
CA GLY A 79 -9.01 -10.39 1.00
C GLY A 79 -7.80 -9.66 1.59
N PRO A 80 -7.67 -9.66 2.92
CA PRO A 80 -6.54 -9.01 3.61
C PRO A 80 -5.19 -9.63 3.25
N ASP A 81 -5.10 -10.95 3.11
CA ASP A 81 -3.85 -11.63 2.75
C ASP A 81 -3.33 -11.23 1.36
N TRP A 82 -4.26 -11.00 0.42
CA TRP A 82 -3.90 -10.48 -0.90
C TRP A 82 -3.32 -9.06 -0.80
N LEU A 83 -3.97 -8.18 -0.05
CA LEU A 83 -3.49 -6.80 0.14
C LEU A 83 -2.14 -6.77 0.86
N TYR A 84 -1.99 -7.56 1.91
CA TYR A 84 -0.74 -7.70 2.64
C TYR A 84 0.40 -8.17 1.73
N SER A 85 0.14 -9.16 0.90
CA SER A 85 1.12 -9.67 -0.06
C SER A 85 1.40 -8.67 -1.19
N TYR A 86 0.35 -8.01 -1.69
CA TYR A 86 0.46 -7.01 -2.75
C TYR A 86 1.37 -5.85 -2.35
N LEU A 87 1.14 -5.24 -1.18
CA LEU A 87 1.93 -4.10 -0.72
C LEU A 87 3.40 -4.45 -0.43
N ARG A 88 3.71 -5.73 -0.24
CA ARG A 88 5.07 -6.24 -0.02
C ARG A 88 5.74 -6.79 -1.29
N GLY A 89 4.99 -6.87 -2.38
CA GLY A 89 5.38 -7.58 -3.59
C GLY A 89 6.03 -6.75 -4.69
N PHE A 90 6.37 -5.48 -4.43
CA PHE A 90 6.97 -4.59 -5.44
C PHE A 90 8.47 -4.87 -5.65
N TYR A 91 8.90 -4.76 -6.92
CA TYR A 91 10.30 -4.90 -7.32
C TYR A 91 10.59 -4.07 -8.58
N VAL A 92 11.87 -3.82 -8.86
CA VAL A 92 12.31 -3.06 -10.04
C VAL A 92 11.95 -3.78 -11.34
N ASP A 93 11.28 -3.06 -12.23
CA ASP A 93 11.04 -3.47 -13.61
C ASP A 93 11.10 -2.24 -14.54
N PRO A 94 12.25 -2.00 -15.19
CA PRO A 94 12.44 -0.82 -16.06
C PRO A 94 11.50 -0.78 -17.28
N LYS A 95 10.82 -1.88 -17.59
CA LYS A 95 9.84 -1.94 -18.68
C LYS A 95 8.48 -1.37 -18.29
N ARG A 96 8.27 -1.12 -17.00
CA ARG A 96 7.01 -0.55 -16.50
C ARG A 96 7.07 0.99 -16.43
N PRO A 97 5.94 1.69 -16.61
CA PRO A 97 5.90 3.16 -16.60
C PRO A 97 6.49 3.82 -15.36
N TYR A 98 6.35 3.17 -14.20
CA TYR A 98 6.88 3.67 -12.91
C TYR A 98 8.15 2.95 -12.46
N GLY A 99 8.79 2.16 -13.36
CA GLY A 99 10.01 1.44 -13.06
C GLY A 99 9.87 0.27 -12.09
N VAL A 100 8.64 -0.11 -11.74
CA VAL A 100 8.34 -1.18 -10.78
C VAL A 100 7.24 -2.12 -11.29
N ASN A 101 7.29 -3.37 -10.86
CA ASN A 101 6.25 -4.38 -11.06
C ASN A 101 5.91 -5.03 -9.71
N ASN A 102 4.96 -5.97 -9.72
CA ASN A 102 4.49 -6.63 -8.51
C ASN A 102 4.30 -8.11 -8.72
N VAL A 103 4.73 -8.95 -7.75
CA VAL A 103 4.63 -10.41 -7.85
C VAL A 103 3.20 -10.94 -7.71
N VAL A 104 2.33 -10.20 -7.02
CA VAL A 104 0.93 -10.57 -6.79
C VAL A 104 0.03 -10.07 -7.91
N PHE A 105 0.37 -8.91 -8.47
CA PHE A 105 -0.39 -8.29 -9.57
C PHE A 105 0.57 -7.86 -10.68
N LYS A 106 0.82 -8.81 -11.59
CA LYS A 106 1.71 -8.60 -12.73
C LYS A 106 1.24 -7.42 -13.58
N ASP A 107 2.21 -6.69 -14.12
CA ASP A 107 1.99 -5.52 -14.97
C ASP A 107 1.24 -4.38 -14.27
N VAL A 108 1.48 -4.24 -12.98
CA VAL A 108 0.87 -3.22 -12.13
C VAL A 108 1.03 -1.81 -12.71
N GLY A 109 -0.06 -1.04 -12.68
CA GLY A 109 -0.07 0.38 -13.05
C GLY A 109 0.10 1.34 -11.86
N MET A 110 0.20 0.83 -10.63
CA MET A 110 0.42 1.61 -9.42
C MET A 110 1.92 1.72 -9.13
N PRO A 111 2.47 2.91 -8.85
CA PRO A 111 3.84 3.04 -8.35
C PRO A 111 3.99 2.41 -6.96
N HIS A 112 5.22 2.10 -6.57
CA HIS A 112 5.51 1.65 -5.21
C HIS A 112 5.47 2.83 -4.23
N VAL A 113 4.28 3.20 -3.79
CA VAL A 113 4.05 4.39 -2.93
C VAL A 113 4.71 4.28 -1.55
N LEU A 114 4.97 3.06 -1.07
CA LEU A 114 5.63 2.79 0.22
C LEU A 114 7.15 2.55 0.07
N ALA A 115 7.74 2.86 -1.10
CA ALA A 115 9.17 2.67 -1.36
C ALA A 115 10.08 3.36 -0.32
N GLY A 116 9.69 4.55 0.15
CA GLY A 116 10.44 5.25 1.21
C GLY A 116 10.45 4.50 2.54
N LEU A 117 9.44 3.68 2.81
CA LEU A 117 9.35 2.86 4.02
C LEU A 117 10.04 1.51 3.85
N GLN A 118 9.72 0.78 2.77
CA GLN A 118 10.23 -0.57 2.50
C GLN A 118 11.62 -0.59 1.89
N GLY A 119 11.91 0.35 1.01
CA GLY A 119 12.92 0.22 -0.02
C GLY A 119 12.37 -0.35 -1.32
N VAL A 120 13.20 -0.53 -2.32
CA VAL A 120 12.83 -1.11 -3.62
C VAL A 120 13.66 -2.35 -3.86
N CYS A 121 13.00 -3.49 -3.96
CA CYS A 121 13.65 -4.78 -4.24
C CYS A 121 14.25 -4.79 -5.65
N ALA A 122 15.49 -5.25 -5.79
CA ALA A 122 16.16 -5.42 -7.07
C ALA A 122 15.47 -6.48 -7.93
N GLU A 123 14.97 -7.54 -7.28
CA GLU A 123 14.28 -8.65 -7.93
C GLU A 123 12.94 -8.93 -7.23
N ALA A 124 12.11 -9.74 -7.88
CA ALA A 124 10.83 -10.20 -7.33
C ALA A 124 11.01 -10.83 -5.94
N PRO A 125 10.41 -10.25 -4.88
CA PRO A 125 10.56 -10.77 -3.52
C PRO A 125 9.87 -12.11 -3.36
N HIS A 126 10.39 -12.94 -2.46
CA HIS A 126 9.73 -14.18 -2.03
C HIS A 126 8.76 -13.87 -0.88
N LEU A 127 7.47 -14.04 -1.11
CA LEU A 127 6.43 -13.71 -0.13
C LEU A 127 6.07 -14.89 0.80
N GLY A 128 6.66 -16.08 0.56
CA GLY A 128 6.49 -17.25 1.44
C GLY A 128 7.13 -17.04 2.81
N VAL A 129 6.62 -17.73 3.81
CA VAL A 129 7.16 -17.71 5.17
C VAL A 129 8.50 -18.45 5.24
N GLU A 130 8.58 -19.60 4.55
CA GLU A 130 9.78 -20.43 4.53
C GLU A 130 10.75 -19.98 3.44
N PRO A 131 12.06 -20.02 3.69
CA PRO A 131 13.06 -19.74 2.68
C PRO A 131 13.03 -20.80 1.58
N VAL A 132 13.39 -20.40 0.36
CA VAL A 132 13.61 -21.33 -0.74
C VAL A 132 15.01 -21.93 -0.60
N VAL A 133 15.08 -23.25 -0.52
CA VAL A 133 16.34 -24.01 -0.38
C VAL A 133 16.62 -24.74 -1.68
N ASP A 134 17.85 -24.67 -2.16
CA ASP A 134 18.32 -25.49 -3.27
C ASP A 134 18.36 -26.97 -2.83
N PRO A 135 17.61 -27.87 -3.48
CA PRO A 135 17.50 -29.25 -3.06
C PRO A 135 18.82 -30.05 -3.24
N LEU A 136 19.75 -29.57 -4.06
CA LEU A 136 21.03 -30.26 -4.32
C LEU A 136 22.11 -29.83 -3.33
N SER A 137 22.23 -28.54 -3.03
CA SER A 137 23.26 -28.00 -2.17
C SER A 137 22.83 -27.80 -0.72
N GLY A 138 21.53 -27.76 -0.45
CA GLY A 138 20.97 -27.41 0.86
C GLY A 138 21.12 -25.94 1.23
N ASN A 139 21.62 -25.11 0.31
CA ASN A 139 21.80 -23.69 0.56
C ASN A 139 20.49 -22.90 0.40
N ILE A 140 20.28 -21.86 1.21
CA ILE A 140 19.19 -20.92 1.03
C ILE A 140 19.47 -20.06 -0.20
N VAL A 141 18.60 -20.15 -1.20
CA VAL A 141 18.69 -19.37 -2.44
C VAL A 141 17.77 -18.14 -2.42
N LYS A 142 16.70 -18.17 -1.63
CA LYS A 142 15.84 -17.00 -1.37
C LYS A 142 15.35 -17.01 0.06
N GLN A 143 15.54 -15.90 0.74
CA GLN A 143 14.89 -15.66 2.04
C GLN A 143 13.49 -15.06 1.84
N SER A 144 12.64 -15.13 2.88
CA SER A 144 11.36 -14.46 2.89
C SER A 144 11.56 -12.94 2.79
N GLY A 145 10.85 -12.30 1.87
CA GLY A 145 10.94 -10.88 1.61
C GLY A 145 11.88 -10.53 0.46
N CYS A 146 12.50 -9.36 0.58
CA CYS A 146 13.44 -8.80 -0.37
C CYS A 146 14.86 -9.29 -0.06
N ASN A 147 15.53 -9.92 -1.01
CA ASN A 147 16.91 -10.38 -0.82
C ASN A 147 17.94 -9.27 -1.02
N GLU A 148 17.67 -8.38 -1.96
CA GLU A 148 18.56 -7.28 -2.32
C GLU A 148 17.72 -6.03 -2.63
N PHE A 149 18.18 -4.88 -2.15
CA PHE A 149 17.54 -3.60 -2.39
C PHE A 149 18.37 -2.75 -3.36
N VAL A 150 17.69 -2.14 -4.35
CA VAL A 150 18.27 -1.07 -5.18
C VAL A 150 18.33 0.23 -4.38
N SER A 151 17.34 0.45 -3.54
CA SER A 151 17.33 1.53 -2.54
C SER A 151 16.71 1.00 -1.25
N GLU A 152 17.36 1.25 -0.13
CA GLU A 152 16.85 0.87 1.18
C GLU A 152 15.75 1.82 1.64
N GLY A 153 14.77 1.30 2.38
CA GLY A 153 13.75 2.08 3.07
C GLY A 153 14.20 2.46 4.47
N VAL A 154 13.41 3.30 5.12
CA VAL A 154 13.70 3.75 6.50
C VAL A 154 13.30 2.74 7.57
N LEU A 155 12.50 1.73 7.22
CA LEU A 155 12.02 0.70 8.15
C LEU A 155 12.75 -0.63 7.92
N SER A 156 13.01 -1.34 9.00
CA SER A 156 13.39 -2.74 8.91
C SER A 156 12.26 -3.58 8.29
N PRO A 157 12.55 -4.76 7.73
CA PRO A 157 11.53 -5.65 7.17
C PRO A 157 10.40 -6.00 8.17
N LYS A 158 10.73 -6.13 9.45
CA LYS A 158 9.74 -6.42 10.50
C LYS A 158 8.82 -5.22 10.75
N GLU A 159 9.37 -4.02 10.85
CA GLU A 159 8.58 -2.79 11.03
C GLU A 159 7.69 -2.54 9.83
N TYR A 160 8.22 -2.71 8.61
CA TYR A 160 7.42 -2.57 7.39
C TYR A 160 6.27 -3.58 7.34
N ASN A 161 6.52 -4.84 7.70
CA ASN A 161 5.48 -5.86 7.79
C ASN A 161 4.37 -5.46 8.77
N THR A 162 4.72 -4.83 9.90
CA THR A 162 3.74 -4.32 10.87
C THR A 162 2.92 -3.17 10.28
N VAL A 163 3.56 -2.22 9.59
CA VAL A 163 2.86 -1.12 8.91
C VAL A 163 1.85 -1.63 7.89
N VAL A 164 2.24 -2.62 7.08
CA VAL A 164 1.33 -3.21 6.07
C VAL A 164 0.23 -4.06 6.71
N TYR A 165 0.51 -4.71 7.84
CA TYR A 165 -0.49 -5.47 8.59
C TYR A 165 -1.56 -4.57 9.23
N ASP A 166 -1.16 -3.38 9.66
CA ASP A 166 -2.07 -2.39 10.27
C ASP A 166 -3.00 -1.70 9.24
N LEU A 167 -2.66 -1.74 7.94
CA LEU A 167 -3.44 -1.21 6.83
C LEU A 167 -4.66 -2.07 6.50
#